data_6a61c6a1ffb568407b6c53d63a961d16
#
_entry.id   6a61c6a1ffb568407b6c53d63a961d16
#
_cell.length_a   1.000
_cell.length_b   1.000
_cell.length_c   1.000
_cell.angle_alpha   90.00
_cell.angle_beta   90.00
_cell.angle_gamma   90.00
#
_symmetry.space_group_name_H-M   'P 1'
#
loop_
_entity.id
_entity.type
_entity.pdbx_description
1 polymer ?
#
loop_
_entity_poly.entity_id
_entity_poly.type
_entity_poly.pdbx_seq_one_letter_code
_entity_poly.pdbx_strand_id
1 'polypeptide(L)'
;MILAGPGSGKTTVVTNRILNMIDNCKVNPGNILVITFTRMAALQMKERFLKLASESDVHDNAELNDDVTFGTFHSVFFMMLKNAGEYAGYNVITPKAQRAFIREQLLYYNIPLPSDGEMEDDILNDIAKAKGCS
;
A
#
# COMPACT_ATOMS: atom_id res chain seq x y z
N MET A 1 22.85 -9.93 -2.09
CA MET A 1 22.49 -8.73 -2.90
C MET A 1 22.36 -9.16 -4.35
N ILE A 2 21.25 -8.82 -5.02
CA ILE A 2 21.02 -9.15 -6.43
C ILE A 2 21.12 -7.87 -7.23
N LEU A 3 22.11 -7.77 -8.12
CA LEU A 3 22.28 -6.65 -9.05
C LEU A 3 21.64 -7.01 -10.39
N ALA A 4 20.64 -6.23 -10.81
CA ALA A 4 19.89 -6.52 -12.02
C ALA A 4 19.42 -5.24 -12.71
N GLY A 5 19.69 -5.10 -14.01
CA GLY A 5 19.25 -3.96 -14.85
C GLY A 5 17.74 -3.98 -15.16
N PRO A 6 17.19 -2.94 -15.79
CA PRO A 6 15.82 -2.95 -16.29
C PRO A 6 15.58 -4.14 -17.24
N GLY A 7 14.43 -4.83 -17.12
CA GLY A 7 14.10 -5.99 -17.95
C GLY A 7 14.79 -7.31 -17.62
N SER A 8 15.70 -7.36 -16.65
CA SER A 8 16.49 -8.54 -16.29
C SER A 8 15.75 -9.62 -15.47
N GLY A 9 14.43 -9.59 -15.40
CA GLY A 9 13.65 -10.60 -14.67
C GLY A 9 13.67 -10.47 -13.13
N LYS A 10 14.06 -9.31 -12.58
CA LYS A 10 14.11 -9.08 -11.12
C LYS A 10 12.86 -9.54 -10.37
N THR A 11 11.70 -9.23 -10.92
CA THR A 11 10.41 -9.60 -10.29
C THR A 11 10.25 -11.12 -10.26
N THR A 12 10.64 -11.81 -11.33
CA THR A 12 10.62 -13.29 -11.40
C THR A 12 11.57 -13.91 -10.37
N VAL A 13 12.74 -13.33 -10.19
CA VAL A 13 13.70 -13.80 -9.16
C VAL A 13 13.13 -13.64 -7.76
N VAL A 14 12.47 -12.50 -7.47
CA VAL A 14 11.87 -12.26 -6.15
C VAL A 14 10.70 -13.22 -5.90
N THR A 15 9.80 -13.43 -6.87
CA THR A 15 8.67 -14.35 -6.70
C THR A 15 9.12 -15.80 -6.54
N ASN A 16 10.11 -16.26 -7.32
CA ASN A 16 10.70 -17.59 -7.12
C ASN A 16 11.41 -17.72 -5.75
N ARG A 17 12.00 -16.63 -5.25
CA ARG A 17 12.62 -16.64 -3.92
C ARG A 17 11.57 -16.82 -2.83
N ILE A 18 10.40 -16.18 -2.95
CA ILE A 18 9.28 -16.32 -2.01
C ILE A 18 8.81 -17.78 -1.99
N LEU A 19 8.57 -18.39 -3.16
CA LEU A 19 8.19 -19.80 -3.26
C LEU A 19 9.24 -20.71 -2.63
N ASN A 20 10.51 -20.49 -2.93
CA ASN A 20 11.61 -21.26 -2.33
C ASN A 20 11.63 -21.15 -0.80
N MET A 21 11.35 -19.98 -0.23
CA MET A 21 11.26 -19.80 1.23
C MET A 21 10.11 -20.61 1.84
N ILE A 22 8.98 -20.69 1.15
CA ILE A 22 7.82 -21.47 1.58
C ILE A 22 8.11 -22.96 1.44
N ASP A 23 8.51 -23.41 0.25
CA ASP A 23 8.62 -24.82 -0.10
C ASP A 23 9.82 -25.52 0.54
N ASN A 24 11.00 -24.92 0.41
CA ASN A 24 12.24 -25.54 0.85
C ASN A 24 12.69 -25.10 2.24
N CYS A 25 12.49 -23.83 2.58
CA CYS A 25 12.88 -23.31 3.89
C CYS A 25 11.76 -23.44 4.93
N LYS A 26 10.56 -23.89 4.53
CA LYS A 26 9.37 -24.05 5.40
C LYS A 26 9.02 -22.80 6.20
N VAL A 27 9.24 -21.64 5.60
CA VAL A 27 8.83 -20.38 6.19
C VAL A 27 7.31 -20.25 6.08
N ASN A 28 6.63 -19.94 7.18
CA ASN A 28 5.19 -19.68 7.15
C ASN A 28 4.90 -18.47 6.25
N PRO A 29 4.01 -18.57 5.25
CA PRO A 29 3.64 -17.48 4.34
C PRO A 29 3.23 -16.19 5.06
N GLY A 30 2.51 -16.30 6.20
CA GLY A 30 2.11 -15.15 7.02
C GLY A 30 3.27 -14.35 7.63
N ASN A 31 4.48 -14.91 7.64
CA ASN A 31 5.69 -14.24 8.08
C ASN A 31 6.48 -13.59 6.93
N ILE A 32 5.94 -13.64 5.70
CA ILE A 32 6.59 -13.07 4.52
C ILE A 32 5.93 -11.75 4.16
N LEU A 33 6.74 -10.70 4.14
CA LEU A 33 6.33 -9.36 3.77
C LEU A 33 7.10 -8.89 2.54
N VAL A 34 6.38 -8.49 1.50
CA VAL A 34 6.93 -7.99 0.23
C VAL A 34 6.57 -6.52 0.08
N ILE A 35 7.58 -5.65 0.13
CA ILE A 35 7.40 -4.21 0.07
C ILE A 35 7.87 -3.67 -1.28
N THR A 36 7.05 -2.80 -1.88
CA THR A 36 7.35 -2.09 -3.12
C THR A 36 7.10 -0.58 -2.98
N PHE A 37 7.54 0.22 -3.96
CA PHE A 37 7.31 1.66 -3.94
C PHE A 37 5.90 2.05 -4.37
N THR A 38 5.27 1.30 -5.28
CA THR A 38 3.96 1.63 -5.84
C THR A 38 2.95 0.50 -5.61
N ARG A 39 1.67 0.88 -5.47
CA ARG A 39 0.57 -0.09 -5.36
C ARG A 39 0.49 -1.01 -6.57
N MET A 40 0.71 -0.46 -7.77
CA MET A 40 0.71 -1.26 -9.01
C MET A 40 1.81 -2.31 -9.02
N ALA A 41 3.02 -1.96 -8.58
CA ALA A 41 4.11 -2.94 -8.49
C ALA A 41 3.81 -4.03 -7.44
N ALA A 42 3.20 -3.68 -6.31
CA ALA A 42 2.78 -4.66 -5.31
C ALA A 42 1.73 -5.63 -5.89
N LEU A 43 0.71 -5.11 -6.58
CA LEU A 43 -0.33 -5.91 -7.21
C LEU A 43 0.23 -6.84 -8.29
N GLN A 44 1.04 -6.31 -9.21
CA GLN A 44 1.69 -7.11 -10.27
C GLN A 44 2.59 -8.20 -9.69
N MET A 45 3.27 -7.93 -8.57
CA MET A 45 4.11 -8.92 -7.91
C MET A 45 3.26 -10.01 -7.25
N LYS A 46 2.15 -9.65 -6.61
CA LYS A 46 1.17 -10.60 -6.06
C LYS A 46 0.60 -11.49 -7.16
N GLU A 47 0.14 -10.93 -8.26
CA GLU A 47 -0.41 -11.69 -9.40
C GLU A 47 0.61 -12.69 -9.98
N ARG A 48 1.87 -12.27 -10.15
CA ARG A 48 2.93 -13.16 -10.64
C ARG A 48 3.27 -14.27 -9.64
N PHE A 49 3.30 -13.94 -8.35
CA PHE A 49 3.50 -14.93 -7.30
C PHE A 49 2.41 -16.00 -7.33
N LEU A 50 1.13 -15.58 -7.37
CA LEU A 50 0.00 -16.50 -7.42
C LEU A 50 0.00 -17.36 -8.69
N LYS A 51 0.35 -16.78 -9.85
CA LYS A 51 0.49 -17.54 -11.08
C LYS A 51 1.56 -18.63 -10.98
N LEU A 52 2.75 -18.30 -10.47
CA LEU A 52 3.82 -19.27 -10.28
C LEU A 52 3.47 -20.32 -9.23
N ALA A 53 2.79 -19.94 -8.15
CA ALA A 53 2.29 -20.86 -7.14
C ALA A 53 1.29 -21.88 -7.72
N SER A 54 0.40 -21.41 -8.63
CA SER A 54 -0.57 -22.29 -9.29
C SER A 54 0.04 -23.27 -10.30
N GLU A 55 1.20 -22.94 -10.84
CA GLU A 55 1.96 -23.81 -11.75
C GLU A 55 2.78 -24.88 -10.98
N SER A 56 2.96 -24.69 -9.68
CA SER A 56 3.61 -25.68 -8.81
C SER A 56 2.52 -26.56 -8.15
N ASP A 57 2.54 -27.86 -8.42
CA ASP A 57 1.58 -28.85 -7.89
C ASP A 57 1.57 -29.00 -6.35
N VAL A 58 2.23 -28.12 -5.62
CA VAL A 58 2.57 -28.29 -4.20
C VAL A 58 1.61 -27.56 -3.26
N HIS A 59 0.82 -26.60 -3.75
CA HIS A 59 0.00 -25.74 -2.88
C HIS A 59 -1.43 -25.56 -3.38
N ASP A 60 -2.37 -25.70 -2.43
CA ASP A 60 -3.75 -25.27 -2.65
C ASP A 60 -3.77 -23.73 -2.69
N ASN A 61 -4.05 -23.15 -3.87
CA ASN A 61 -3.97 -21.72 -4.14
C ASN A 61 -4.81 -20.84 -3.20
N ALA A 62 -5.80 -21.42 -2.54
CA ALA A 62 -6.68 -20.71 -1.63
C ALA A 62 -5.95 -20.25 -0.34
N GLU A 63 -5.04 -21.07 0.18
CA GLU A 63 -4.30 -20.76 1.42
C GLU A 63 -3.17 -19.72 1.21
N LEU A 64 -2.50 -19.74 0.05
CA LEU A 64 -1.39 -18.82 -0.23
C LEU A 64 -1.83 -17.40 -0.58
N ASN A 65 -3.08 -17.22 -1.01
CA ASN A 65 -3.55 -15.96 -1.58
C ASN A 65 -3.59 -14.81 -0.56
N ASP A 66 -3.88 -15.11 0.70
CA ASP A 66 -4.05 -14.11 1.75
C ASP A 66 -2.93 -14.09 2.80
N ASP A 67 -2.06 -15.09 2.80
CA ASP A 67 -1.04 -15.22 3.83
C ASP A 67 0.20 -14.35 3.55
N VAL A 68 0.73 -14.33 2.31
CA VAL A 68 1.87 -13.47 1.98
C VAL A 68 1.42 -12.03 1.83
N THR A 69 1.96 -11.14 2.64
CA THR A 69 1.61 -9.72 2.59
C THR A 69 2.39 -8.98 1.51
N PHE A 70 1.67 -8.40 0.54
CA PHE A 70 2.22 -7.52 -0.49
C PHE A 70 1.73 -6.08 -0.28
N GLY A 71 2.63 -5.10 -0.27
CA GLY A 71 2.22 -3.72 -0.05
C GLY A 71 3.29 -2.69 -0.38
N THR A 72 2.92 -1.42 -0.22
CA THR A 72 3.88 -0.31 -0.22
C THR A 72 4.37 -0.04 1.20
N PHE A 73 5.50 0.65 1.35
CA PHE A 73 5.98 1.09 2.66
C PHE A 73 4.87 1.74 3.49
N HIS A 74 4.15 2.70 2.91
CA HIS A 74 3.07 3.42 3.61
C HIS A 74 1.94 2.48 4.06
N SER A 75 1.48 1.58 3.19
CA SER A 75 0.37 0.67 3.53
C SER A 75 0.76 -0.33 4.63
N VAL A 76 2.00 -0.83 4.58
CA VAL A 76 2.51 -1.78 5.57
C VAL A 76 2.71 -1.11 6.93
N PHE A 77 3.36 0.05 6.97
CA PHE A 77 3.54 0.77 8.23
C PHE A 77 2.20 1.21 8.84
N PHE A 78 1.25 1.64 8.02
CA PHE A 78 -0.08 1.97 8.51
C PHE A 78 -0.81 0.74 9.09
N MET A 79 -0.68 -0.42 8.43
CA MET A 79 -1.20 -1.68 8.94
C MET A 79 -0.56 -2.05 10.29
N MET A 80 0.77 -1.91 10.41
CA MET A 80 1.48 -2.16 11.68
C MET A 80 1.00 -1.23 12.79
N LEU A 81 0.83 0.07 12.52
CA LEU A 81 0.32 1.04 13.47
C LEU A 81 -1.11 0.72 13.92
N LYS A 82 -1.98 0.28 13.00
CA LYS A 82 -3.34 -0.17 13.34
C LYS A 82 -3.31 -1.40 14.26
N ASN A 83 -2.45 -2.36 13.96
CA ASN A 83 -2.33 -3.59 14.74
C ASN A 83 -1.71 -3.34 16.13
N ALA A 84 -0.87 -2.32 16.27
CA ALA A 84 -0.36 -1.87 17.56
C ALA A 84 -1.44 -1.22 18.46
N GLY A 85 -2.65 -0.99 17.95
CA GLY A 85 -3.79 -0.47 18.70
C GLY A 85 -3.88 1.05 18.78
N GLU A 86 -2.80 1.78 18.56
CA GLU A 86 -2.79 3.26 18.66
C GLU A 86 -3.66 3.94 17.60
N TYR A 87 -3.82 3.30 16.43
CA TYR A 87 -4.54 3.85 15.27
C TYR A 87 -5.67 2.93 14.77
N ALA A 88 -6.19 2.04 15.62
CA ALA A 88 -7.21 1.06 15.21
C ALA A 88 -8.48 1.68 14.63
N GLY A 89 -8.91 2.85 15.17
CA GLY A 89 -10.07 3.61 14.71
C GLY A 89 -9.82 4.59 13.57
N TYR A 90 -8.56 4.75 13.14
CA TYR A 90 -8.21 5.76 12.14
C TYR A 90 -8.20 5.17 10.73
N ASN A 91 -8.60 6.01 9.76
CA ASN A 91 -8.52 5.71 8.34
C ASN A 91 -7.76 6.82 7.62
N VAL A 92 -7.00 6.45 6.59
CA VAL A 92 -6.37 7.44 5.71
C VAL A 92 -7.46 8.10 4.87
N ILE A 93 -7.62 9.40 5.06
CA ILE A 93 -8.60 10.19 4.33
C ILE A 93 -8.19 10.33 2.85
N THR A 94 -9.12 10.08 1.94
CA THR A 94 -8.86 10.24 0.49
C THR A 94 -8.84 11.73 0.09
N PRO A 95 -8.16 12.13 -0.99
CA PRO A 95 -8.17 13.52 -1.47
C PRO A 95 -9.58 14.07 -1.69
N LYS A 96 -10.50 13.25 -2.20
CA LYS A 96 -11.90 13.64 -2.37
C LYS A 96 -12.60 13.94 -1.04
N ALA A 97 -12.34 13.10 -0.03
CA ALA A 97 -12.92 13.29 1.30
C ALA A 97 -12.29 14.48 2.05
N GLN A 98 -11.00 14.77 1.81
CA GLN A 98 -10.33 15.96 2.33
C GLN A 98 -10.99 17.24 1.82
N ARG A 99 -11.20 17.35 0.51
CA ARG A 99 -11.89 18.50 -0.09
C ARG A 99 -13.33 18.64 0.43
N ALA A 100 -14.07 17.53 0.50
CA ALA A 100 -15.43 17.53 1.03
C ALA A 100 -15.50 18.04 2.48
N PHE A 101 -14.56 17.60 3.32
CA PHE A 101 -14.45 18.04 4.70
C PHE A 101 -14.15 19.55 4.81
N ILE A 102 -13.17 20.05 4.03
CA ILE A 102 -12.85 21.48 4.03
C ILE A 102 -14.06 22.30 3.57
N ARG A 103 -14.74 21.87 2.51
CA ARG A 103 -15.94 22.53 2.01
C ARG A 103 -17.04 22.60 3.08
N GLU A 104 -17.29 21.53 3.80
CA GLU A 104 -18.23 21.48 4.91
C GLU A 104 -17.86 22.48 6.02
N GLN A 105 -16.57 22.56 6.38
CA GLN A 105 -16.09 23.52 7.37
C GLN A 105 -16.26 24.97 6.91
N LEU A 106 -15.93 25.27 5.67
CA LEU A 106 -16.11 26.62 5.10
C LEU A 106 -17.59 27.04 5.13
N LEU A 107 -18.50 26.16 4.77
CA LEU A 107 -19.95 26.41 4.87
C LEU A 107 -20.41 26.62 6.31
N TYR A 108 -19.90 25.82 7.24
CA TYR A 108 -20.22 25.95 8.67
C TYR A 108 -19.83 27.33 9.23
N TYR A 109 -18.70 27.86 8.80
CA TYR A 109 -18.21 29.18 9.20
C TYR A 109 -18.75 30.33 8.32
N ASN A 110 -19.73 30.07 7.42
CA ASN A 110 -20.30 31.05 6.49
C ASN A 110 -19.24 31.73 5.58
N ILE A 111 -18.18 31.03 5.23
CA ILE A 111 -17.17 31.52 4.30
C ILE A 111 -17.67 31.24 2.87
N PRO A 112 -17.78 32.28 2.01
CA PRO A 112 -18.26 32.11 0.65
C PRO A 112 -17.31 31.20 -0.16
N LEU A 113 -17.89 30.20 -0.83
CA LEU A 113 -17.16 29.25 -1.66
C LEU A 113 -17.09 29.74 -3.10
N PRO A 114 -15.89 29.93 -3.66
CA PRO A 114 -15.72 30.09 -5.10
C PRO A 114 -16.21 28.84 -5.84
N SER A 115 -16.70 29.02 -7.05
CA SER A 115 -17.25 27.89 -7.84
C SER A 115 -16.18 27.00 -8.49
N ASP A 116 -14.92 27.40 -8.44
CA ASP A 116 -13.79 26.75 -9.12
C ASP A 116 -13.09 25.67 -8.28
N GLY A 117 -13.29 25.65 -6.95
CA GLY A 117 -12.66 24.67 -6.06
C GLY A 117 -11.18 24.96 -5.74
N GLU A 118 -10.63 26.09 -6.19
CA GLU A 118 -9.24 26.49 -5.93
C GLU A 118 -8.98 26.72 -4.45
N MET A 119 -9.94 27.27 -3.74
CA MET A 119 -9.84 27.59 -2.30
C MET A 119 -9.58 26.35 -1.44
N GLU A 120 -10.26 25.24 -1.72
CA GLU A 120 -10.07 23.99 -1.00
C GLU A 120 -8.65 23.44 -1.24
N ASP A 121 -8.14 23.57 -2.46
CA ASP A 121 -6.79 23.12 -2.81
C ASP A 121 -5.72 24.02 -2.18
N ASP A 122 -5.91 25.32 -2.10
CA ASP A 122 -5.01 26.25 -1.42
C ASP A 122 -4.93 25.94 0.08
N ILE A 123 -6.05 25.72 0.74
CA ILE A 123 -6.10 25.34 2.15
C ILE A 123 -5.38 23.99 2.37
N LEU A 124 -5.60 23.01 1.51
CA LEU A 124 -4.89 21.72 1.60
C LEU A 124 -3.40 21.86 1.43
N ASN A 125 -2.95 22.71 0.50
CA ASN A 125 -1.54 23.01 0.29
C ASN A 125 -0.91 23.70 1.51
N ASP A 126 -1.62 24.63 2.13
CA ASP A 126 -1.12 25.33 3.33
C ASP A 126 -1.06 24.39 4.55
N ILE A 127 -2.05 23.50 4.71
CA ILE A 127 -1.99 22.43 5.73
C ILE A 127 -0.78 21.52 5.48
N ALA A 128 -0.53 21.14 4.22
CA ALA A 128 0.61 20.29 3.87
C ALA A 128 1.94 20.97 4.16
N LYS A 129 2.08 22.26 3.84
CA LYS A 129 3.27 23.07 4.16
C LYS A 129 3.47 23.16 5.67
N ALA A 130 2.42 23.47 6.43
CA ALA A 130 2.51 23.58 7.88
C ALA A 130 2.94 22.26 8.55
N LYS A 131 2.48 21.12 8.03
CA LYS A 131 2.90 19.79 8.51
C LYS A 131 4.32 19.40 8.11
N GLY A 132 4.82 19.92 6.99
CA GLY A 132 6.17 19.66 6.50
C GLY A 132 7.24 20.53 7.15
N CYS A 133 6.83 21.57 7.88
CA CYS A 133 7.72 22.46 8.61
C CYS A 133 7.91 22.08 10.10
N SER A 134 7.44 20.92 10.52
CA SER A 134 7.47 20.42 11.91
C SER A 134 8.68 19.53 12.15
#